data_a186c7e07374e9eca525b2bd8c8fd443
#
_entry.id   a186c7e07374e9eca525b2bd8c8fd443
#
_cell.length_a   1.000
_cell.length_b   1.000
_cell.length_c   1.000
_cell.angle_alpha   90.00
_cell.angle_beta   90.00
_cell.angle_gamma   90.00
#
_symmetry.space_group_name_H-M   'P 1'
#
loop_
_entity.id
_entity.type
_entity.pdbx_description
1 polymer ?
#
loop_
_entity_poly.entity_id
_entity_poly.type
_entity_poly.pdbx_seq_one_letter_code
_entity_poly.pdbx_strand_id
1 'polypeptide(L)'
;MSEPIYQIENLKKEYTGRVVVDIERLEIYAGEIFAVVGPSGAGKSTLLRMLNFLETPTSGHIVYRGRTFGKNGDVPLEVRRQATTVFQRPVLLRASVRDNVAYGLRLRGERGDGRVDEFLARVGLDAFARASATKLSGGEMQRVALARALVIEPTVLLLDEPTANLDPYNVGLIEDIVREQNRTRGTTIVLVTHNVFQAKRLAHRVGLMLSGRLIEVSDTSSFFDSHSDARTAAFVRGEMVY
;
A
#
# COMPACT_ATOMS: atom_id res chain seq x y z
N MET A 1 21.56 -8.52 3.79
CA MET A 1 20.26 -7.93 4.18
C MET A 1 20.10 -6.64 3.40
N SER A 2 18.97 -6.41 2.73
CA SER A 2 18.70 -5.15 2.02
C SER A 2 18.59 -4.01 3.04
N GLU A 3 18.99 -2.80 2.66
CA GLU A 3 18.85 -1.62 3.52
C GLU A 3 17.37 -1.28 3.73
N PRO A 4 16.99 -0.82 4.95
CA PRO A 4 15.63 -0.39 5.20
C PRO A 4 15.32 0.89 4.40
N ILE A 5 14.20 0.86 3.66
CA ILE A 5 13.69 2.04 2.95
C ILE A 5 12.90 2.95 3.89
N TYR A 6 12.19 2.34 4.87
CA TYR A 6 11.57 3.03 5.99
C TYR A 6 12.12 2.49 7.31
N GLN A 7 12.42 3.40 8.23
CA GLN A 7 12.62 3.11 9.65
C GLN A 7 11.66 4.00 10.45
N ILE A 8 10.88 3.39 11.29
CA ILE A 8 9.88 4.04 12.12
C ILE A 8 10.33 3.92 13.56
N GLU A 9 10.35 5.05 14.28
CA GLU A 9 10.76 5.07 15.67
C GLU A 9 9.80 5.92 16.51
N ASN A 10 9.23 5.30 17.54
CA ASN A 10 8.31 5.90 18.51
C ASN A 10 7.17 6.67 17.84
N LEU A 11 6.69 6.16 16.70
CA LEU A 11 5.70 6.82 15.86
C LEU A 11 4.33 6.78 16.50
N LYS A 12 3.79 7.95 16.81
CA LYS A 12 2.46 8.06 17.39
C LYS A 12 1.58 9.01 16.56
N LYS A 13 0.34 8.61 16.36
CA LYS A 13 -0.71 9.44 15.79
C LYS A 13 -1.92 9.46 16.70
N GLU A 14 -2.37 10.66 17.00
CA GLU A 14 -3.51 10.93 17.85
C GLU A 14 -4.50 11.84 17.14
N TYR A 15 -5.79 11.55 17.27
CA TYR A 15 -6.88 12.40 16.84
C TYR A 15 -7.79 12.68 18.04
N THR A 16 -8.02 13.94 18.36
CA THR A 16 -8.93 14.39 19.44
C THR A 16 -8.74 13.63 20.76
N GLY A 17 -7.47 13.41 21.17
CA GLY A 17 -7.12 12.70 22.41
C GLY A 17 -7.11 11.18 22.31
N ARG A 18 -7.50 10.60 21.15
CA ARG A 18 -7.45 9.15 20.94
C ARG A 18 -6.20 8.76 20.15
N VAL A 19 -5.38 7.90 20.73
CA VAL A 19 -4.23 7.30 20.03
C VAL A 19 -4.74 6.27 19.02
N VAL A 20 -4.37 6.45 17.75
CA VAL A 20 -4.75 5.57 16.64
C VAL A 20 -3.57 4.75 16.11
N VAL A 21 -2.35 5.29 16.23
CA VAL A 21 -1.11 4.57 15.93
C VAL A 21 -0.12 4.82 17.06
N ASP A 22 0.53 3.77 17.54
CA ASP A 22 1.56 3.77 18.59
C ASP A 22 2.55 2.65 18.28
N ILE A 23 3.54 2.95 17.44
CA ILE A 23 4.53 1.99 16.94
C ILE A 23 5.90 2.38 17.47
N GLU A 24 6.49 1.54 18.31
CA GLU A 24 7.80 1.77 18.89
C GLU A 24 8.89 1.68 17.81
N ARG A 25 8.88 0.60 17.04
CA ARG A 25 9.85 0.36 15.96
C ARG A 25 9.24 -0.46 14.83
N LEU A 26 9.54 -0.07 13.60
CA LEU A 26 9.27 -0.85 12.39
C LEU A 26 10.31 -0.53 11.33
N GLU A 27 10.85 -1.56 10.68
CA GLU A 27 11.68 -1.42 9.49
C GLU A 27 10.98 -2.08 8.29
N ILE A 28 10.97 -1.39 7.16
CA ILE A 28 10.50 -1.92 5.87
C ILE A 28 11.69 -1.87 4.92
N TYR A 29 12.01 -3.00 4.29
CA TYR A 29 13.21 -3.12 3.47
C TYR A 29 12.94 -2.79 2.00
N ALA A 30 13.96 -2.28 1.31
CA ALA A 30 13.85 -1.98 -0.11
C ALA A 30 13.57 -3.27 -0.92
N GLY A 31 12.57 -3.20 -1.82
CA GLY A 31 12.17 -4.31 -2.69
C GLY A 31 11.37 -5.41 -1.99
N GLU A 32 11.00 -5.28 -0.71
CA GLU A 32 10.10 -6.25 -0.10
C GLU A 32 8.63 -5.93 -0.37
N ILE A 33 7.78 -6.96 -0.29
CA ILE A 33 6.34 -6.83 -0.08
C ILE A 33 6.10 -7.05 1.42
N PHE A 34 5.76 -5.98 2.13
CA PHE A 34 5.43 -6.01 3.54
C PHE A 34 3.92 -5.89 3.74
N ALA A 35 3.29 -6.85 4.40
CA ALA A 35 1.88 -6.80 4.70
C ALA A 35 1.63 -6.37 6.15
N VAL A 36 0.66 -5.47 6.37
CA VAL A 36 0.11 -5.14 7.68
C VAL A 36 -1.30 -5.68 7.74
N VAL A 37 -1.52 -6.69 8.58
CA VAL A 37 -2.83 -7.29 8.79
C VAL A 37 -3.41 -6.87 10.15
N GLY A 38 -4.72 -7.01 10.29
CA GLY A 38 -5.42 -6.68 11.54
C GLY A 38 -6.86 -6.26 11.29
N PRO A 39 -7.67 -6.13 12.35
CA PRO A 39 -9.08 -5.78 12.24
C PRO A 39 -9.32 -4.37 11.69
N SER A 40 -10.57 -4.11 11.32
CA SER A 40 -11.01 -2.75 10.98
C SER A 40 -10.80 -1.82 12.17
N GLY A 41 -10.33 -0.60 11.90
CA GLY A 41 -10.04 0.37 12.96
C GLY A 41 -8.72 0.16 13.72
N ALA A 42 -7.91 -0.84 13.39
CA ALA A 42 -6.61 -1.08 14.05
C ALA A 42 -5.54 0.02 13.79
N GLY A 43 -5.79 0.99 12.89
CA GLY A 43 -4.84 2.06 12.57
C GLY A 43 -4.06 1.87 11.26
N LYS A 44 -4.30 0.78 10.53
CA LYS A 44 -3.55 0.39 9.32
C LYS A 44 -3.52 1.48 8.23
N SER A 45 -4.68 2.02 7.85
CA SER A 45 -4.77 3.08 6.83
C SER A 45 -4.13 4.39 7.31
N THR A 46 -4.15 4.67 8.62
CA THR A 46 -3.45 5.82 9.20
C THR A 46 -1.94 5.64 9.08
N LEU A 47 -1.42 4.44 9.34
CA LEU A 47 -0.01 4.12 9.11
C LEU A 47 0.36 4.34 7.63
N LEU A 48 -0.43 3.84 6.67
CA LEU A 48 -0.17 4.07 5.24
C LEU A 48 -0.13 5.56 4.87
N ARG A 49 -1.05 6.38 5.42
CA ARG A 49 -1.06 7.82 5.15
C ARG A 49 0.19 8.52 5.69
N MET A 50 0.72 8.07 6.83
CA MET A 50 1.98 8.58 7.35
C MET A 50 3.17 8.14 6.50
N LEU A 51 3.21 6.88 6.04
CA LEU A 51 4.24 6.38 5.12
C LEU A 51 4.23 7.11 3.75
N ASN A 52 3.07 7.55 3.30
CA ASN A 52 2.94 8.39 2.09
C ASN A 52 3.08 9.90 2.37
N PHE A 53 3.44 10.29 3.59
CA PHE A 53 3.58 11.69 3.99
C PHE A 53 2.32 12.54 3.73
N LEU A 54 1.14 11.93 3.71
CA LEU A 54 -0.15 12.62 3.64
C LEU A 54 -0.60 13.10 5.01
N GLU A 55 -0.11 12.45 6.06
CA GLU A 55 -0.33 12.82 7.45
C GLU A 55 0.98 12.88 8.21
N THR A 56 1.11 13.90 9.07
CA THR A 56 2.24 14.02 9.99
C THR A 56 1.97 13.28 11.29
N PRO A 57 2.97 12.65 11.91
CA PRO A 57 2.81 12.04 13.23
C PRO A 57 2.57 13.09 14.30
N THR A 58 1.95 12.70 15.41
CA THR A 58 1.81 13.54 16.62
C THR A 58 3.14 13.60 17.38
N SER A 59 3.87 12.46 17.41
CA SER A 59 5.23 12.35 17.95
C SER A 59 5.98 11.20 17.27
N GLY A 60 7.28 11.09 17.51
CA GLY A 60 8.15 10.16 16.82
C GLY A 60 8.49 10.61 15.39
N HIS A 61 9.09 9.74 14.62
CA HIS A 61 9.52 10.09 13.26
C HIS A 61 9.59 8.86 12.34
N ILE A 62 9.66 9.16 11.06
CA ILE A 62 9.87 8.20 9.96
C ILE A 62 11.18 8.60 9.28
N VAL A 63 12.13 7.69 9.23
CA VAL A 63 13.30 7.82 8.35
C VAL A 63 12.95 7.15 7.03
N TYR A 64 13.01 7.89 5.96
CA TYR A 64 12.81 7.40 4.59
C TYR A 64 14.07 7.64 3.77
N ARG A 65 14.71 6.56 3.32
CA ARG A 65 15.97 6.60 2.56
C ARG A 65 17.03 7.49 3.25
N GLY A 66 17.21 7.31 4.55
CA GLY A 66 18.18 8.06 5.37
C GLY A 66 17.78 9.50 5.73
N ARG A 67 16.61 9.98 5.30
CA ARG A 67 16.09 11.32 5.66
C ARG A 67 14.99 11.22 6.70
N THR A 68 15.09 11.98 7.76
CA THR A 68 14.16 11.94 8.89
C THR A 68 13.01 12.93 8.70
N PHE A 69 11.77 12.46 8.89
CA PHE A 69 10.54 13.24 8.82
C PHE A 69 9.71 13.02 10.08
N GLY A 70 9.38 14.08 10.78
CA GLY A 70 8.59 14.07 12.00
C GLY A 70 7.48 15.11 11.99
N LYS A 71 6.98 15.47 13.19
CA LYS A 71 5.86 16.39 13.37
C LYS A 71 6.01 17.75 12.65
N ASN A 72 7.20 18.30 12.64
CA ASN A 72 7.46 19.68 12.19
C ASN A 72 8.26 19.75 10.87
N GLY A 73 8.41 18.64 10.17
CA GLY A 73 9.21 18.58 8.95
C GLY A 73 8.36 18.69 7.69
N ASP A 74 8.63 19.68 6.85
CA ASP A 74 8.11 19.70 5.49
C ASP A 74 8.75 18.57 4.68
N VAL A 75 7.92 17.76 4.05
CA VAL A 75 8.36 16.70 3.16
C VAL A 75 8.46 17.26 1.75
N PRO A 76 9.67 17.31 1.16
CA PRO A 76 9.87 17.83 -0.19
C PRO A 76 9.04 17.07 -1.22
N LEU A 77 8.62 17.78 -2.28
CA LEU A 77 7.77 17.21 -3.32
C LEU A 77 8.43 16.00 -4.02
N GLU A 78 9.74 16.05 -4.21
CA GLU A 78 10.50 14.94 -4.81
C GLU A 78 10.47 13.68 -3.96
N VAL A 79 10.37 13.80 -2.63
CA VAL A 79 10.20 12.67 -1.71
C VAL A 79 8.77 12.14 -1.78
N ARG A 80 7.76 13.03 -1.70
CA ARG A 80 6.35 12.62 -1.80
C ARG A 80 6.04 11.90 -3.11
N ARG A 81 6.70 12.27 -4.20
CA ARG A 81 6.54 11.65 -5.52
C ARG A 81 7.12 10.24 -5.64
N GLN A 82 7.91 9.80 -4.67
CA GLN A 82 8.50 8.46 -4.66
C GLN A 82 7.54 7.39 -4.12
N ALA A 83 6.56 7.79 -3.30
CA ALA A 83 5.54 6.89 -2.77
C ALA A 83 4.17 7.21 -3.38
N THR A 84 3.41 6.17 -3.72
CA THR A 84 2.07 6.31 -4.29
C THR A 84 1.10 5.34 -3.62
N THR A 85 -0.12 5.80 -3.34
CA THR A 85 -1.14 4.99 -2.67
C THR A 85 -2.28 4.64 -3.63
N VAL A 86 -2.69 3.37 -3.60
CA VAL A 86 -3.98 2.90 -4.13
C VAL A 86 -4.90 2.66 -2.95
N PHE A 87 -6.00 3.41 -2.89
CA PHE A 87 -6.97 3.33 -1.81
C PHE A 87 -8.01 2.23 -2.05
N GLN A 88 -8.62 1.75 -0.99
CA GLN A 88 -9.71 0.76 -1.02
C GLN A 88 -10.87 1.16 -1.95
N ARG A 89 -11.21 2.44 -1.96
CA ARG A 89 -12.23 3.01 -2.86
C ARG A 89 -11.55 4.04 -3.75
N PRO A 90 -11.09 3.65 -4.94
CA PRO A 90 -10.39 4.58 -5.81
C PRO A 90 -11.35 5.63 -6.38
N VAL A 91 -10.91 6.88 -6.34
CA VAL A 91 -11.60 7.97 -7.02
C VAL A 91 -10.93 8.20 -8.36
N LEU A 92 -11.68 8.05 -9.44
CA LEU A 92 -11.22 8.33 -10.79
C LEU A 92 -11.72 9.70 -11.26
N LEU A 93 -10.93 10.34 -12.12
CA LEU A 93 -11.33 11.57 -12.79
C LEU A 93 -12.49 11.30 -13.76
N ARG A 94 -13.39 12.25 -13.93
CA ARG A 94 -14.44 12.24 -14.96
C ARG A 94 -13.84 12.46 -16.35
N ALA A 95 -13.05 11.50 -16.80
CA ALA A 95 -12.29 11.51 -18.03
C ALA A 95 -12.20 10.10 -18.60
N SER A 96 -11.47 9.90 -19.69
CA SER A 96 -11.23 8.56 -20.23
C SER A 96 -10.36 7.72 -19.28
N VAL A 97 -10.39 6.40 -19.47
CA VAL A 97 -9.49 5.45 -18.77
C VAL A 97 -8.03 5.83 -19.02
N ARG A 98 -7.67 6.11 -20.28
CA ARG A 98 -6.33 6.57 -20.68
C ARG A 98 -5.91 7.85 -19.95
N ASP A 99 -6.79 8.84 -19.88
CA ASP A 99 -6.48 10.11 -19.19
C ASP A 99 -6.27 9.93 -17.68
N ASN A 100 -7.02 9.00 -17.07
CA ASN A 100 -6.80 8.64 -15.68
C ASN A 100 -5.41 8.04 -15.46
N VAL A 101 -5.00 7.09 -16.29
CA VAL A 101 -3.66 6.48 -16.19
C VAL A 101 -2.57 7.52 -16.45
N ALA A 102 -2.71 8.35 -17.50
CA ALA A 102 -1.74 9.38 -17.87
C ALA A 102 -1.63 10.54 -16.86
N TYR A 103 -2.56 10.68 -15.92
CA TYR A 103 -2.69 11.86 -15.08
C TYR A 103 -1.42 12.18 -14.28
N GLY A 104 -0.81 11.18 -13.64
CA GLY A 104 0.42 11.34 -12.87
C GLY A 104 1.61 11.80 -13.71
N LEU A 105 1.72 11.29 -14.93
CA LEU A 105 2.77 11.70 -15.90
C LEU A 105 2.59 13.16 -16.31
N ARG A 106 1.35 13.57 -16.63
CA ARG A 106 1.05 14.98 -16.99
C ARG A 106 1.41 15.95 -15.88
N LEU A 107 1.12 15.61 -14.61
CA LEU A 107 1.51 16.43 -13.46
C LEU A 107 3.03 16.56 -13.29
N ARG A 108 3.79 15.63 -13.85
CA ARG A 108 5.25 15.63 -13.86
C ARG A 108 5.83 16.31 -15.12
N GLY A 109 4.98 16.76 -16.05
CA GLY A 109 5.40 17.31 -17.35
C GLY A 109 5.94 16.23 -18.31
N GLU A 110 5.66 14.95 -18.04
CA GLU A 110 6.13 13.82 -18.84
C GLU A 110 5.11 13.48 -19.94
N ARG A 111 5.63 13.20 -21.16
CA ARG A 111 4.89 12.52 -22.22
C ARG A 111 5.16 11.04 -22.10
N GLY A 112 4.12 10.25 -21.84
CA GLY A 112 4.29 8.83 -21.56
C GLY A 112 3.34 7.94 -22.34
N ASP A 113 3.03 8.27 -23.60
CA ASP A 113 1.99 7.56 -24.36
C ASP A 113 2.28 6.06 -24.46
N GLY A 114 3.50 5.64 -24.76
CA GLY A 114 3.88 4.23 -24.79
C GLY A 114 3.77 3.54 -23.42
N ARG A 115 4.17 4.23 -22.33
CA ARG A 115 4.00 3.69 -20.97
C ARG A 115 2.52 3.55 -20.60
N VAL A 116 1.69 4.52 -20.96
CA VAL A 116 0.25 4.45 -20.71
C VAL A 116 -0.36 3.23 -21.41
N ASP A 117 0.01 2.97 -22.68
CA ASP A 117 -0.47 1.80 -23.42
C ASP A 117 0.03 0.50 -22.80
N GLU A 118 1.29 0.42 -22.41
CA GLU A 118 1.86 -0.72 -21.69
C GLU A 118 1.06 -1.03 -20.40
N PHE A 119 0.84 -0.02 -19.55
CA PHE A 119 0.13 -0.25 -18.30
C PHE A 119 -1.36 -0.55 -18.49
N LEU A 120 -2.01 -0.01 -19.51
CA LEU A 120 -3.38 -0.38 -19.88
C LEU A 120 -3.46 -1.85 -20.30
N ALA A 121 -2.52 -2.33 -21.11
CA ALA A 121 -2.42 -3.73 -21.49
C ALA A 121 -2.15 -4.64 -20.28
N ARG A 122 -1.21 -4.26 -19.40
CA ARG A 122 -0.89 -5.01 -18.16
C ARG A 122 -2.08 -5.18 -17.22
N VAL A 123 -2.99 -4.22 -17.18
CA VAL A 123 -4.20 -4.31 -16.36
C VAL A 123 -5.42 -4.84 -17.14
N GLY A 124 -5.24 -5.24 -18.41
CA GLY A 124 -6.30 -5.78 -19.27
C GLY A 124 -7.41 -4.76 -19.60
N LEU A 125 -7.04 -3.49 -19.81
CA LEU A 125 -7.97 -2.39 -20.09
C LEU A 125 -7.60 -1.58 -21.35
N ASP A 126 -6.76 -2.12 -22.21
CA ASP A 126 -6.36 -1.50 -23.48
C ASP A 126 -7.56 -1.22 -24.40
N ALA A 127 -8.47 -2.18 -24.52
CA ALA A 127 -9.72 -2.02 -25.28
C ALA A 127 -10.64 -0.91 -24.71
N PHE A 128 -10.51 -0.60 -23.42
CA PHE A 128 -11.29 0.41 -22.73
C PHE A 128 -10.61 1.78 -22.65
N ALA A 129 -9.45 1.96 -23.28
CA ALA A 129 -8.63 3.18 -23.16
C ALA A 129 -9.42 4.49 -23.39
N ARG A 130 -10.35 4.49 -24.34
CA ARG A 130 -11.19 5.66 -24.68
C ARG A 130 -12.52 5.71 -23.93
N ALA A 131 -12.87 4.66 -23.18
CA ALA A 131 -14.10 4.62 -22.42
C ALA A 131 -14.09 5.63 -21.27
N SER A 132 -15.26 6.12 -20.88
CA SER A 132 -15.39 6.97 -19.69
C SER A 132 -15.15 6.13 -18.44
N ALA A 133 -14.24 6.60 -17.56
CA ALA A 133 -13.97 5.93 -16.30
C ALA A 133 -15.16 5.86 -15.34
N THR A 134 -16.21 6.67 -15.57
CA THR A 134 -17.44 6.65 -14.76
C THR A 134 -18.36 5.46 -15.06
N LYS A 135 -18.07 4.69 -16.12
CA LYS A 135 -18.87 3.53 -16.54
C LYS A 135 -18.23 2.20 -16.16
N LEU A 136 -17.11 2.23 -15.47
CA LEU A 136 -16.36 1.04 -15.09
C LEU A 136 -16.99 0.33 -13.88
N SER A 137 -16.89 -1.00 -13.87
CA SER A 137 -17.14 -1.83 -12.69
C SER A 137 -16.13 -1.53 -11.55
N GLY A 138 -16.42 -1.98 -10.33
CA GLY A 138 -15.52 -1.79 -9.20
C GLY A 138 -14.11 -2.38 -9.43
N GLY A 139 -14.04 -3.58 -10.01
CA GLY A 139 -12.76 -4.23 -10.33
C GLY A 139 -11.98 -3.49 -11.43
N GLU A 140 -12.66 -3.00 -12.47
CA GLU A 140 -12.02 -2.18 -13.50
C GLU A 140 -11.54 -0.85 -12.95
N MET A 141 -12.32 -0.17 -12.10
CA MET A 141 -11.89 1.07 -11.43
C MET A 141 -10.62 0.84 -10.59
N GLN A 142 -10.55 -0.27 -9.87
CA GLN A 142 -9.37 -0.62 -9.06
C GLN A 142 -8.15 -0.89 -9.94
N ARG A 143 -8.31 -1.58 -11.07
CA ARG A 143 -7.24 -1.81 -12.05
C ARG A 143 -6.76 -0.52 -12.70
N VAL A 144 -7.65 0.42 -13.04
CA VAL A 144 -7.26 1.76 -13.52
C VAL A 144 -6.49 2.53 -12.46
N ALA A 145 -6.92 2.49 -11.19
CA ALA A 145 -6.20 3.14 -10.10
C ALA A 145 -4.80 2.55 -9.89
N LEU A 146 -4.67 1.23 -10.01
CA LEU A 146 -3.38 0.55 -9.94
C LEU A 146 -2.48 0.95 -11.13
N ALA A 147 -2.98 0.93 -12.36
CA ALA A 147 -2.24 1.39 -13.54
C ALA A 147 -1.79 2.87 -13.40
N ARG A 148 -2.68 3.74 -12.93
CA ARG A 148 -2.38 5.16 -12.65
C ARG A 148 -1.27 5.33 -11.61
N ALA A 149 -1.24 4.46 -10.61
CA ALA A 149 -0.21 4.47 -9.58
C ALA A 149 1.13 3.93 -10.08
N LEU A 150 1.11 2.94 -10.96
CA LEU A 150 2.31 2.25 -11.44
C LEU A 150 2.99 2.95 -12.64
N VAL A 151 2.23 3.63 -13.50
CA VAL A 151 2.75 4.29 -14.71
C VAL A 151 3.82 5.35 -14.43
N ILE A 152 3.81 5.91 -13.22
CA ILE A 152 4.79 6.89 -12.74
C ILE A 152 6.03 6.25 -12.10
N GLU A 153 6.13 4.90 -12.14
CA GLU A 153 7.25 4.10 -11.64
C GLU A 153 7.65 4.48 -10.20
N PRO A 154 6.75 4.33 -9.23
CA PRO A 154 7.04 4.72 -7.86
C PRO A 154 8.10 3.81 -7.23
N THR A 155 8.93 4.37 -6.34
CA THR A 155 9.86 3.59 -5.50
C THR A 155 9.09 2.74 -4.49
N VAL A 156 7.97 3.29 -3.97
CA VAL A 156 7.10 2.61 -3.00
C VAL A 156 5.66 2.66 -3.47
N LEU A 157 5.00 1.50 -3.48
CA LEU A 157 3.57 1.35 -3.72
C LEU A 157 2.87 0.97 -2.41
N LEU A 158 1.94 1.81 -1.98
CA LEU A 158 1.14 1.62 -0.78
C LEU A 158 -0.27 1.17 -1.20
N LEU A 159 -0.73 0.05 -0.68
CA LEU A 159 -2.00 -0.58 -1.06
C LEU A 159 -2.91 -0.66 0.17
N ASP A 160 -3.99 0.10 0.19
CA ASP A 160 -4.99 0.08 1.26
C ASP A 160 -6.18 -0.77 0.82
N GLU A 161 -6.24 -2.03 1.29
CA GLU A 161 -7.32 -3.00 1.00
C GLU A 161 -7.62 -3.11 -0.53
N PRO A 162 -6.61 -3.34 -1.39
CA PRO A 162 -6.73 -3.14 -2.84
C PRO A 162 -7.71 -4.10 -3.52
N THR A 163 -8.12 -5.17 -2.85
CA THR A 163 -9.00 -6.21 -3.39
C THR A 163 -10.31 -6.37 -2.62
N ALA A 164 -10.60 -5.45 -1.70
CA ALA A 164 -11.82 -5.51 -0.92
C ALA A 164 -13.07 -5.41 -1.83
N ASN A 165 -14.03 -6.30 -1.59
CA ASN A 165 -15.29 -6.39 -2.34
C ASN A 165 -15.14 -6.69 -3.85
N LEU A 166 -14.03 -7.28 -4.27
CA LEU A 166 -13.84 -7.75 -5.64
C LEU A 166 -14.10 -9.26 -5.73
N ASP A 167 -14.51 -9.67 -6.92
CA ASP A 167 -14.63 -11.08 -7.27
C ASP A 167 -13.26 -11.76 -7.37
N PRO A 168 -13.17 -13.10 -7.27
CA PRO A 168 -11.90 -13.83 -7.26
C PRO A 168 -11.03 -13.61 -8.51
N TYR A 169 -11.64 -13.37 -9.67
CA TYR A 169 -10.91 -13.10 -10.90
C TYR A 169 -10.14 -11.77 -10.81
N ASN A 170 -10.81 -10.68 -10.41
CA ASN A 170 -10.19 -9.39 -10.22
C ASN A 170 -9.14 -9.40 -9.10
N VAL A 171 -9.40 -10.16 -8.02
CA VAL A 171 -8.40 -10.37 -6.95
C VAL A 171 -7.12 -10.97 -7.53
N GLY A 172 -7.23 -12.06 -8.30
CA GLY A 172 -6.07 -12.73 -8.92
C GLY A 172 -5.28 -11.78 -9.83
N LEU A 173 -5.96 -11.05 -10.70
CA LEU A 173 -5.31 -10.09 -11.61
C LEU A 173 -4.52 -9.01 -10.85
N ILE A 174 -5.10 -8.43 -9.79
CA ILE A 174 -4.42 -7.40 -8.98
C ILE A 174 -3.22 -7.99 -8.26
N GLU A 175 -3.34 -9.18 -7.68
CA GLU A 175 -2.24 -9.87 -7.01
C GLU A 175 -1.09 -10.18 -7.96
N ASP A 176 -1.39 -10.61 -9.19
CA ASP A 176 -0.36 -10.90 -10.20
C ASP A 176 0.37 -9.63 -10.65
N ILE A 177 -0.35 -8.52 -10.88
CA ILE A 177 0.24 -7.23 -11.23
C ILE A 177 1.17 -6.74 -10.09
N VAL A 178 0.73 -6.86 -8.84
CA VAL A 178 1.51 -6.47 -7.65
C VAL A 178 2.79 -7.31 -7.54
N ARG A 179 2.68 -8.63 -7.68
CA ARG A 179 3.82 -9.55 -7.63
C ARG A 179 4.82 -9.29 -8.78
N GLU A 180 4.29 -9.11 -9.98
CA GLU A 180 5.13 -8.80 -11.15
C GLU A 180 5.87 -7.48 -10.99
N GLN A 181 5.17 -6.42 -10.53
CA GLN A 181 5.79 -5.12 -10.30
C GLN A 181 6.94 -5.18 -9.29
N ASN A 182 6.74 -5.91 -8.19
CA ASN A 182 7.80 -6.14 -7.20
C ASN A 182 8.97 -6.91 -7.81
N ARG A 183 8.70 -8.04 -8.49
CA ARG A 183 9.72 -8.93 -9.05
C ARG A 183 10.54 -8.27 -10.17
N THR A 184 9.90 -7.51 -11.07
CA THR A 184 10.54 -6.97 -12.29
C THR A 184 11.14 -5.59 -12.10
N ARG A 185 10.57 -4.76 -11.22
CA ARG A 185 10.98 -3.37 -11.00
C ARG A 185 11.59 -3.13 -9.62
N GLY A 186 11.59 -4.13 -8.74
CA GLY A 186 12.08 -3.97 -7.36
C GLY A 186 11.29 -2.96 -6.53
N THR A 187 10.04 -2.64 -6.94
CA THR A 187 9.19 -1.70 -6.19
C THR A 187 8.93 -2.24 -4.80
N THR A 188 9.20 -1.46 -3.77
CA THR A 188 8.79 -1.80 -2.40
C THR A 188 7.28 -1.67 -2.29
N ILE A 189 6.61 -2.66 -1.71
CA ILE A 189 5.15 -2.66 -1.58
C ILE A 189 4.76 -2.79 -0.12
N VAL A 190 3.91 -1.89 0.37
CA VAL A 190 3.26 -2.02 1.67
C VAL A 190 1.79 -2.28 1.44
N LEU A 191 1.36 -3.47 1.81
CA LEU A 191 -0.01 -3.94 1.66
C LEU A 191 -0.72 -3.91 3.01
N VAL A 192 -1.81 -3.15 3.11
CA VAL A 192 -2.73 -3.23 4.25
C VAL A 192 -3.93 -4.06 3.84
N THR A 193 -4.25 -5.09 4.62
CA THR A 193 -5.40 -5.95 4.35
C THR A 193 -5.91 -6.63 5.64
N HIS A 194 -7.21 -6.93 5.69
CA HIS A 194 -7.75 -7.84 6.69
C HIS A 194 -7.79 -9.30 6.20
N ASN A 195 -7.48 -9.52 4.92
CA ASN A 195 -7.44 -10.86 4.32
C ASN A 195 -6.07 -11.51 4.56
N VAL A 196 -6.00 -12.37 5.57
CA VAL A 196 -4.77 -13.10 5.94
C VAL A 196 -4.23 -13.97 4.80
N PHE A 197 -5.14 -14.55 3.98
CA PHE A 197 -4.72 -15.37 2.84
C PHE A 197 -4.05 -14.56 1.74
N GLN A 198 -4.47 -13.33 1.53
CA GLN A 198 -3.81 -12.41 0.61
C GLN A 198 -2.39 -12.07 1.11
N ALA A 199 -2.24 -11.75 2.38
CA ALA A 199 -0.93 -11.52 2.98
C ALA A 199 -0.02 -12.74 2.83
N LYS A 200 -0.55 -13.96 3.10
CA LYS A 200 0.21 -15.22 2.94
C LYS A 200 0.69 -15.46 1.51
N ARG A 201 -0.11 -15.08 0.49
CA ARG A 201 0.25 -15.29 -0.93
C ARG A 201 1.26 -14.27 -1.47
N LEU A 202 1.24 -13.04 -0.94
CA LEU A 202 1.98 -11.93 -1.54
C LEU A 202 3.20 -11.50 -0.74
N ALA A 203 3.10 -11.48 0.59
CA ALA A 203 4.09 -10.81 1.41
C ALA A 203 5.34 -11.66 1.66
N HIS A 204 6.47 -10.97 1.77
CA HIS A 204 7.72 -11.54 2.29
C HIS A 204 7.72 -11.52 3.83
N ARG A 205 7.19 -10.45 4.42
CA ARG A 205 7.03 -10.27 5.87
C ARG A 205 5.64 -9.74 6.18
N VAL A 206 5.13 -10.12 7.35
CA VAL A 206 3.79 -9.72 7.80
C VAL A 206 3.89 -9.13 9.21
N GLY A 207 3.15 -8.04 9.43
CA GLY A 207 2.95 -7.45 10.75
C GLY A 207 1.49 -7.49 11.17
N LEU A 208 1.19 -7.97 12.39
CA LEU A 208 -0.13 -7.86 12.99
C LEU A 208 -0.27 -6.52 13.72
N MET A 209 -1.28 -5.75 13.35
CA MET A 209 -1.60 -4.49 14.00
C MET A 209 -2.93 -4.59 14.76
N LEU A 210 -2.90 -4.36 16.07
CA LEU A 210 -4.07 -4.33 16.97
C LEU A 210 -4.08 -3.02 17.75
N SER A 211 -5.19 -2.32 17.75
CA SER A 211 -5.39 -1.09 18.54
C SER A 211 -4.25 -0.09 18.43
N GLY A 212 -3.75 0.13 17.22
CA GLY A 212 -2.67 1.08 16.94
C GLY A 212 -1.25 0.54 17.11
N ARG A 213 -1.06 -0.66 17.64
CA ARG A 213 0.24 -1.24 17.95
C ARG A 213 0.59 -2.40 17.04
N LEU A 214 1.85 -2.52 16.67
CA LEU A 214 2.37 -3.73 16.05
C LEU A 214 2.63 -4.77 17.14
N ILE A 215 1.98 -5.92 17.01
CA ILE A 215 2.04 -7.02 17.97
C ILE A 215 3.19 -7.95 17.64
N GLU A 216 3.32 -8.29 16.38
CA GLU A 216 4.35 -9.16 15.85
C GLU A 216 4.69 -8.73 14.42
N VAL A 217 5.95 -8.80 14.06
CA VAL A 217 6.45 -8.64 12.69
C VAL A 217 7.45 -9.75 12.42
N SER A 218 7.15 -10.61 11.45
CA SER A 218 8.02 -11.75 11.10
C SER A 218 7.93 -12.09 9.61
N ASP A 219 8.80 -12.97 9.16
CA ASP A 219 8.69 -13.56 7.82
C ASP A 219 7.37 -14.31 7.69
N THR A 220 6.83 -14.33 6.47
CA THR A 220 5.50 -14.89 6.21
C THR A 220 5.36 -16.33 6.72
N SER A 221 6.37 -17.19 6.52
CA SER A 221 6.34 -18.56 7.05
C SER A 221 6.23 -18.58 8.57
N SER A 222 7.05 -17.81 9.27
CA SER A 222 7.03 -17.73 10.74
C SER A 222 5.71 -17.15 11.24
N PHE A 223 5.20 -16.12 10.59
CA PHE A 223 3.93 -15.49 10.95
C PHE A 223 2.72 -16.45 10.89
N PHE A 224 2.68 -17.35 9.90
CA PHE A 224 1.55 -18.25 9.70
C PHE A 224 1.71 -19.61 10.36
N ASP A 225 2.94 -20.10 10.52
CA ASP A 225 3.20 -21.48 10.92
C ASP A 225 3.85 -21.59 12.33
N SER A 226 4.50 -20.51 12.83
CA SER A 226 5.24 -20.53 14.11
C SER A 226 5.26 -19.17 14.81
N HIS A 227 4.06 -18.56 14.93
CA HIS A 227 3.85 -17.25 15.55
C HIS A 227 4.43 -17.19 16.97
N SER A 228 5.04 -16.05 17.31
CA SER A 228 5.64 -15.79 18.63
C SER A 228 4.63 -15.26 19.66
N ASP A 229 3.51 -14.69 19.19
CA ASP A 229 2.46 -14.10 20.05
C ASP A 229 1.13 -14.86 19.91
N ALA A 230 0.52 -15.19 21.06
CA ALA A 230 -0.76 -15.90 21.09
C ALA A 230 -1.91 -15.13 20.37
N ARG A 231 -1.83 -13.81 20.32
CA ARG A 231 -2.80 -12.97 19.59
C ARG A 231 -2.66 -13.14 18.08
N THR A 232 -1.42 -13.29 17.59
CA THR A 232 -1.16 -13.62 16.18
C THR A 232 -1.76 -14.96 15.83
N ALA A 233 -1.55 -15.96 16.70
CA ALA A 233 -2.15 -17.29 16.55
C ALA A 233 -3.69 -17.23 16.44
N ALA A 234 -4.34 -16.53 17.36
CA ALA A 234 -5.79 -16.37 17.38
C ALA A 234 -6.30 -15.61 16.12
N PHE A 235 -5.57 -14.57 15.69
CA PHE A 235 -5.92 -13.82 14.48
C PHE A 235 -5.84 -14.67 13.22
N VAL A 236 -4.75 -15.43 13.05
CA VAL A 236 -4.53 -16.32 11.89
C VAL A 236 -5.61 -17.41 11.82
N ARG A 237 -6.06 -17.95 12.97
CA ARG A 237 -7.14 -18.96 13.04
C ARG A 237 -8.55 -18.36 12.92
N GLY A 238 -8.70 -17.03 12.87
CA GLY A 238 -10.01 -16.37 12.83
C GLY A 238 -10.79 -16.46 14.15
N GLU A 239 -10.11 -16.67 15.28
CA GLU A 239 -10.70 -16.82 16.61
C GLU A 239 -10.82 -15.49 17.37
N MET A 240 -10.31 -14.38 16.83
CA MET A 240 -10.41 -13.07 17.46
C MET A 240 -11.82 -12.48 17.27
N VAL A 241 -12.51 -12.23 18.38
CA VAL A 241 -13.72 -11.42 18.45
C VAL A 241 -13.30 -9.97 18.75
N TYR A 242 -13.76 -9.00 17.94
CA TYR A 242 -13.40 -7.59 18.03
C TYR A 242 -14.54 -6.75 18.61
#